data_070aae4caae5139d6dcbbe7143878558
#
_entry.id   070aae4caae5139d6dcbbe7143878558
#
_cell.length_a   1.000
_cell.length_b   1.000
_cell.length_c   1.000
_cell.angle_alpha   90.00
_cell.angle_beta   90.00
_cell.angle_gamma   90.00
#
_symmetry.space_group_name_H-M   'P 1'
#
loop_
_entity.id
_entity.type
_entity.pdbx_description
1 polymer ?
#
loop_
_entity_poly.entity_id
_entity_poly.type
_entity_poly.pdbx_seq_one_letter_code
_entity_poly.pdbx_strand_id
1 'polypeptide(L)'
;MYDPDAPTGSGFWHWILIDLPASVTNLPQGAGARNGGGALPAGALHVRNDYGEPAYGGPAPPKGDRPHRYMFAVHALDAEKLGIDGSASAAVAGFNLTFHTLARGFLVPVYGLA
;
A
#
# COMPACT_ATOMS: atom_id res chain seq x y z
N MET A 1 -1.16 -1.62 -1.42
CA MET A 1 -1.27 -2.98 -2.02
C MET A 1 -1.41 -4.00 -0.91
N TYR A 2 -2.44 -4.84 -0.99
CA TYR A 2 -2.82 -5.77 0.06
C TYR A 2 -3.14 -7.14 -0.55
N ASP A 3 -2.67 -8.20 0.09
CA ASP A 3 -2.93 -9.59 -0.30
C ASP A 3 -3.87 -10.23 0.72
N PRO A 4 -5.17 -10.39 0.38
CA PRO A 4 -6.12 -11.05 1.28
C PRO A 4 -5.97 -12.57 1.31
N ASP A 5 -5.22 -13.14 0.38
CA ASP A 5 -5.07 -14.58 0.21
C ASP A 5 -3.80 -15.13 0.87
N ALA A 6 -2.97 -14.27 1.43
CA ALA A 6 -1.77 -14.69 2.15
C ALA A 6 -2.15 -15.62 3.31
N PRO A 7 -1.36 -16.69 3.55
CA PRO A 7 -1.66 -17.66 4.62
C PRO A 7 -1.27 -17.10 5.99
N THR A 8 -1.88 -16.00 6.36
CA THR A 8 -1.74 -15.32 7.65
C THR A 8 -3.14 -15.06 8.23
N GLY A 9 -3.23 -14.75 9.50
CA GLY A 9 -4.53 -14.49 10.13
C GLY A 9 -5.21 -13.20 9.64
N SER A 10 -4.47 -12.26 9.06
CA SER A 10 -4.97 -10.93 8.69
C SER A 10 -4.64 -10.52 7.26
N GLY A 11 -4.20 -11.44 6.41
CA GLY A 11 -3.68 -11.12 5.10
C GLY A 11 -2.28 -10.51 5.18
N PHE A 12 -1.85 -9.80 4.14
CA PHE A 12 -0.50 -9.23 4.12
C PHE A 12 -0.48 -7.91 3.36
N TRP A 13 0.04 -6.86 4.02
CA TRP A 13 0.20 -5.53 3.44
C TRP A 13 1.58 -5.39 2.79
N HIS A 14 1.59 -5.16 1.48
CA HIS A 14 2.80 -5.07 0.69
C HIS A 14 3.28 -3.64 0.47
N TRP A 15 2.35 -2.66 0.44
CA TRP A 15 2.71 -1.29 0.14
C TRP A 15 1.65 -0.32 0.66
N ILE A 16 2.09 0.65 1.45
CA ILE A 16 1.21 1.69 1.99
C ILE A 16 1.90 3.03 1.80
N LEU A 17 1.31 3.87 0.97
CA LEU A 17 1.80 5.21 0.68
C LEU A 17 0.68 6.20 1.03
N ILE A 18 0.98 7.17 1.86
CA ILE A 18 -0.01 8.14 2.36
C ILE A 18 0.43 9.57 2.12
N ASP A 19 -0.49 10.50 2.32
CA ASP A 19 -0.26 11.94 2.22
C ASP A 19 0.20 12.38 0.83
N LEU A 20 -0.26 11.70 -0.21
CA LEU A 20 -0.08 12.17 -1.58
C LEU A 20 -0.90 13.44 -1.79
N PRO A 21 -0.28 14.53 -2.27
CA PRO A 21 -1.04 15.73 -2.64
C PRO A 21 -2.12 15.43 -3.67
N ALA A 22 -3.26 16.10 -3.55
CA ALA A 22 -4.38 15.91 -4.48
C ALA A 22 -4.03 16.24 -5.94
N SER A 23 -2.99 17.04 -6.16
CA SER A 23 -2.49 17.38 -7.50
C SER A 23 -1.72 16.23 -8.16
N VAL A 24 -1.33 15.21 -7.43
CA VAL A 24 -0.59 14.06 -7.97
C VAL A 24 -1.57 13.14 -8.67
N THR A 25 -1.35 12.95 -9.97
CA THR A 25 -2.22 12.11 -10.82
C THR A 25 -1.53 10.83 -11.30
N ASN A 26 -0.23 10.73 -11.10
CA ASN A 26 0.56 9.55 -11.45
C ASN A 26 1.78 9.45 -10.54
N LEU A 27 2.34 8.26 -10.46
CA LEU A 27 3.60 8.00 -9.79
C LEU A 27 4.58 7.39 -10.81
N PRO A 28 5.85 7.86 -10.84
CA PRO A 28 6.83 7.27 -11.74
C PRO A 28 7.20 5.86 -11.29
N GLN A 29 7.71 5.08 -12.23
CA GLN A 29 8.28 3.77 -11.90
C GLN A 29 9.37 3.95 -10.84
N GLY A 30 9.38 3.06 -9.84
CA GLY A 30 10.34 3.14 -8.73
C GLY A 30 9.87 3.95 -7.54
N ALA A 31 8.70 4.62 -7.61
CA ALA A 31 8.18 5.39 -6.48
C ALA A 31 7.95 4.55 -5.22
N GLY A 32 7.75 3.25 -5.37
CA GLY A 32 7.59 2.32 -4.25
C GLY A 32 8.89 1.91 -3.57
N ALA A 33 10.05 2.23 -4.15
CA ALA A 33 11.33 1.92 -3.54
C ALA A 33 11.50 2.67 -2.20
N ARG A 34 12.39 2.16 -1.34
CA ARG A 34 12.74 2.86 -0.11
C ARG A 34 13.13 4.31 -0.41
N ASN A 35 12.59 5.25 0.35
CA ASN A 35 12.72 6.69 0.11
C ASN A 35 12.16 7.13 -1.26
N GLY A 36 11.26 6.34 -1.84
CA GLY A 36 10.64 6.65 -3.13
C GLY A 36 11.60 6.66 -4.30
N GLY A 37 12.81 6.13 -4.15
CA GLY A 37 13.84 6.23 -5.18
C GLY A 37 14.15 7.67 -5.59
N GLY A 38 13.88 8.65 -4.71
CA GLY A 38 13.97 10.07 -5.02
C GLY A 38 12.76 10.63 -5.77
N ALA A 39 11.70 9.84 -5.95
CA ALA A 39 10.55 10.20 -6.79
C ALA A 39 9.26 10.47 -6.01
N LEU A 40 9.27 10.40 -4.68
CA LEU A 40 8.08 10.70 -3.89
C LEU A 40 7.75 12.19 -3.95
N PRO A 41 6.47 12.54 -4.18
CA PRO A 41 6.03 13.93 -4.04
C PRO A 41 6.28 14.45 -2.62
N ALA A 42 6.52 15.76 -2.50
CA ALA A 42 6.74 16.40 -1.21
C ALA A 42 5.56 16.14 -0.27
N GLY A 43 5.85 15.72 0.95
CA GLY A 43 4.85 15.43 1.98
C GLY A 43 4.36 13.98 1.98
N ALA A 44 4.48 13.25 0.87
CA ALA A 44 4.12 11.84 0.82
C ALA A 44 5.13 10.99 1.61
N LEU A 45 4.63 9.94 2.25
CA LEU A 45 5.50 9.04 3.01
C LEU A 45 5.00 7.59 2.95
N HIS A 46 5.94 6.67 3.06
CA HIS A 46 5.64 5.25 3.21
C HIS A 46 5.35 4.92 4.67
N VAL A 47 4.28 4.15 4.88
CA VAL A 47 4.06 3.43 6.14
C VAL A 47 4.72 2.06 6.00
N ARG A 48 5.18 1.50 7.10
CA ARG A 48 5.82 0.19 7.12
C ARG A 48 4.85 -0.88 6.62
N ASN A 49 5.31 -1.71 5.67
CA ASN A 49 4.56 -2.88 5.22
C ASN A 49 4.74 -4.06 6.19
N ASP A 50 4.13 -5.20 5.90
CA ASP A 50 4.22 -6.37 6.77
C ASP A 50 5.55 -7.13 6.67
N TYR A 51 6.43 -6.78 5.72
CA TYR A 51 7.84 -7.18 5.77
C TYR A 51 8.65 -6.35 6.78
N GLY A 52 8.06 -5.28 7.34
CA GLY A 52 8.74 -4.37 8.25
C GLY A 52 9.46 -3.21 7.56
N GLU A 53 9.18 -2.96 6.27
CA GLU A 53 9.90 -1.99 5.45
C GLU A 53 8.98 -0.81 5.04
N PRO A 54 9.47 0.44 5.08
CA PRO A 54 8.74 1.60 4.57
C PRO A 54 8.91 1.73 3.05
N ALA A 55 8.38 0.74 2.33
CA ALA A 55 8.58 0.61 0.89
C ALA A 55 7.58 -0.39 0.31
N TYR A 56 7.55 -0.47 -1.01
CA TYR A 56 6.90 -1.56 -1.73
C TYR A 56 7.67 -2.86 -1.47
N GLY A 57 6.94 -3.91 -1.09
CA GLY A 57 7.43 -5.28 -1.05
C GLY A 57 6.66 -6.13 -2.04
N GLY A 58 7.37 -6.82 -2.93
CA GLY A 58 6.76 -7.57 -4.03
C GLY A 58 5.98 -8.81 -3.58
N PRO A 59 5.15 -9.37 -4.47
CA PRO A 59 4.46 -10.62 -4.23
C PRO A 59 5.42 -11.77 -3.97
N ALA A 60 5.11 -12.58 -2.98
CA ALA A 60 5.88 -13.79 -2.66
C ALA A 60 4.92 -14.91 -2.20
N PRO A 61 3.96 -15.32 -3.05
CA PRO A 61 3.03 -16.37 -2.66
C PRO A 61 3.78 -17.69 -2.47
N PRO A 62 3.42 -18.52 -1.48
CA PRO A 62 4.03 -19.82 -1.32
C PRO A 62 3.90 -20.66 -2.60
N LYS A 63 4.94 -21.42 -2.90
CA LYS A 63 4.91 -22.33 -4.05
C LYS A 63 3.80 -23.35 -3.88
N GLY A 64 2.99 -23.50 -4.92
CA GLY A 64 1.88 -24.45 -4.92
C GLY A 64 0.57 -23.90 -4.42
N ASP A 65 0.56 -22.72 -3.84
CA ASP A 65 -0.70 -22.03 -3.54
C ASP A 65 -1.45 -21.70 -4.83
N ARG A 66 -2.78 -21.62 -4.75
CA ARG A 66 -3.54 -20.97 -5.82
C ARG A 66 -3.03 -19.53 -5.98
N PRO A 67 -3.16 -18.92 -7.17
CA PRO A 67 -2.75 -17.53 -7.34
C PRO A 67 -3.42 -16.61 -6.34
N HIS A 68 -2.62 -15.74 -5.72
CA HIS A 68 -3.12 -14.73 -4.80
C HIS A 68 -3.56 -13.48 -5.54
N ARG A 69 -4.53 -12.77 -4.99
CA ARG A 69 -4.95 -11.44 -5.47
C ARG A 69 -4.09 -10.39 -4.79
N TYR A 70 -3.60 -9.44 -5.58
CA TYR A 70 -2.84 -8.31 -5.04
C TYR A 70 -3.66 -7.05 -5.30
N MET A 71 -4.32 -6.56 -4.28
CA MET A 71 -5.29 -5.48 -4.39
C MET A 71 -4.59 -4.13 -4.23
N PHE A 72 -4.36 -3.46 -5.36
CA PHE A 72 -3.94 -2.07 -5.36
C PHE A 72 -5.17 -1.19 -5.21
N ALA A 73 -5.21 -0.37 -4.18
CA ALA A 73 -6.30 0.57 -3.95
C ALA A 73 -5.75 1.99 -3.91
N VAL A 74 -6.38 2.89 -4.65
CA VAL A 74 -6.13 4.33 -4.55
C VAL A 74 -7.33 4.94 -3.84
N HIS A 75 -7.07 5.71 -2.79
CA HIS A 75 -8.09 6.33 -1.97
C HIS A 75 -8.08 7.84 -2.15
N ALA A 76 -9.23 8.40 -2.48
CA ALA A 76 -9.44 9.84 -2.39
C ALA A 76 -9.92 10.17 -0.97
N LEU A 77 -9.19 11.05 -0.29
CA LEU A 77 -9.44 11.35 1.12
C LEU A 77 -10.05 12.74 1.30
N ASP A 78 -10.77 12.93 2.39
CA ASP A 78 -11.32 14.21 2.82
C ASP A 78 -10.30 15.05 3.62
N ALA A 79 -9.06 14.60 3.74
CA ALA A 79 -7.99 15.28 4.48
C ALA A 79 -6.70 15.26 3.66
N GLU A 80 -5.90 16.34 3.77
CA GLU A 80 -4.61 16.42 3.08
C GLU A 80 -3.57 15.48 3.70
N LYS A 81 -3.68 15.27 5.01
CA LYS A 81 -2.79 14.39 5.78
C LYS A 81 -3.63 13.44 6.63
N LEU A 82 -3.20 12.19 6.67
CA LEU A 82 -3.90 11.15 7.43
C LEU A 82 -3.68 11.27 8.94
N GLY A 83 -2.69 12.04 9.37
CA GLY A 83 -2.42 12.28 10.78
C GLY A 83 -1.64 11.18 11.47
N ILE A 84 -1.03 10.28 10.71
CA ILE A 84 -0.15 9.23 11.20
C ILE A 84 1.23 9.37 10.55
N ASP A 85 2.24 8.76 11.15
CA ASP A 85 3.58 8.70 10.58
C ASP A 85 3.94 7.30 10.09
N GLY A 86 5.13 7.16 9.53
CA GLY A 86 5.59 5.89 8.96
C GLY A 86 5.78 4.75 9.97
N SER A 87 5.77 5.05 11.28
CA SER A 87 5.90 4.04 12.33
C SER A 87 4.56 3.36 12.67
N ALA A 88 3.45 3.87 12.17
CA ALA A 88 2.15 3.25 12.37
C ALA A 88 2.12 1.84 11.77
N SER A 89 1.27 0.98 12.33
CA SER A 89 1.02 -0.32 11.73
C SER A 89 0.15 -0.19 10.47
N ALA A 90 0.19 -1.19 9.62
CA ALA A 90 -0.71 -1.27 8.46
C ALA A 90 -2.18 -1.22 8.89
N ALA A 91 -2.52 -1.88 10.00
CA ALA A 91 -3.88 -1.88 10.53
C ALA A 91 -4.32 -0.47 10.96
N VAL A 92 -3.44 0.31 11.59
CA VAL A 92 -3.73 1.70 11.97
C VAL A 92 -3.91 2.57 10.71
N ALA A 93 -3.06 2.40 9.70
CA ALA A 93 -3.22 3.11 8.44
C ALA A 93 -4.57 2.78 7.79
N GLY A 94 -4.93 1.52 7.71
CA GLY A 94 -6.21 1.07 7.15
C GLY A 94 -7.41 1.60 7.93
N PHE A 95 -7.31 1.62 9.26
CA PHE A 95 -8.35 2.19 10.13
C PHE A 95 -8.59 3.67 9.80
N ASN A 96 -7.50 4.46 9.71
CA ASN A 96 -7.62 5.88 9.38
C ASN A 96 -8.15 6.10 7.97
N LEU A 97 -7.71 5.31 6.99
CA LEU A 97 -8.22 5.37 5.63
C LEU A 97 -9.74 5.15 5.60
N THR A 98 -10.24 4.18 6.37
CA THR A 98 -11.67 3.87 6.41
C THR A 98 -12.52 5.09 6.79
N PHE A 99 -12.04 5.92 7.71
CA PHE A 99 -12.77 7.09 8.17
C PHE A 99 -12.65 8.32 7.28
N HIS A 100 -11.66 8.35 6.39
CA HIS A 100 -11.37 9.52 5.55
C HIS A 100 -11.59 9.29 4.06
N THR A 101 -11.86 8.07 3.63
CA THR A 101 -12.02 7.75 2.22
C THR A 101 -13.38 8.22 1.70
N LEU A 102 -13.34 9.09 0.69
CA LEU A 102 -14.52 9.54 -0.05
C LEU A 102 -14.84 8.61 -1.22
N ALA A 103 -13.82 8.12 -1.88
CA ALA A 103 -13.91 7.21 -3.00
C ALA A 103 -12.63 6.40 -3.13
N ARG A 104 -12.70 5.25 -3.78
CA ARG A 104 -11.51 4.42 -4.04
C ARG A 104 -11.64 3.69 -5.35
N GLY A 105 -10.50 3.45 -6.00
CA GLY A 105 -10.40 2.63 -7.20
C GLY A 105 -9.45 1.46 -6.97
N PHE A 106 -9.65 0.37 -7.68
CA PHE A 106 -8.87 -0.86 -7.53
C PHE A 106 -8.27 -1.33 -8.83
N LEU A 107 -7.07 -1.90 -8.72
CA LEU A 107 -6.46 -2.77 -9.70
C LEU A 107 -6.09 -4.06 -8.97
N VAL A 108 -6.54 -5.21 -9.45
CA VAL A 108 -6.40 -6.48 -8.73
C VAL A 108 -5.72 -7.52 -9.63
N PRO A 109 -4.40 -7.43 -9.84
CA PRO A 109 -3.65 -8.51 -10.50
C PRO A 109 -3.58 -9.76 -9.62
N VAL A 110 -3.38 -10.89 -10.25
CA VAL A 110 -3.16 -12.17 -9.58
C VAL A 110 -1.78 -12.72 -9.94
N TYR A 111 -1.17 -13.43 -9.00
CA TYR A 111 0.15 -14.02 -9.19
C TYR A 111 0.30 -15.27 -8.33
N GLY A 112 0.96 -16.29 -8.87
CA GLY A 112 1.25 -17.52 -8.16
C GLY A 112 2.54 -18.15 -8.67
N LEU A 113 3.09 -19.07 -7.89
CA LEU A 113 4.26 -19.87 -8.22
C LEU A 113 3.85 -21.33 -8.40
N ALA A 114 4.26 -21.90 -9.52
CA ALA A 114 4.01 -23.32 -9.81
C ALA A 114 4.80 -24.26 -8.91
#